data_76d9f8d6ed7f9a54ff553015f1c13cfc
#
_entry.id   76d9f8d6ed7f9a54ff553015f1c13cfc
#
_cell.length_a   1.000
_cell.length_b   1.000
_cell.length_c   1.000
_cell.angle_alpha   90.00
_cell.angle_beta   90.00
_cell.angle_gamma   90.00
#
_symmetry.space_group_name_H-M   'P 1'
#
loop_
_entity.id
_entity.type
_entity.pdbx_description
1 polymer ?
#
loop_
_entity_poly.entity_id
_entity_poly.type
_entity_poly.pdbx_seq_one_letter_code
_entity_poly.pdbx_strand_id
1 'polypeptide(L)'
;MSIRCLRNIIHWNLITTFILRNIVWFLMQMINEEIHERNEPWCRLVITIYNYFVVTNFFWMFVEGCYLHTAIVMTYSTDKMRKWKFLFIGWCIPCPIIVAWVIGKLYYENEECWFGEVAGRRMDYIIQGPVILVLLINFIFLFNIVRILMTKLRASTTSETIQYRKAVKAILVLLPLLGITYILYFIDPGKDDISYVVFIYFNSFLQSFQGFFVSVFYCFLNGEIRMAARKRWHRWQDNHTLRVRVARAMSIPTSPTRISFQSIKQTGI
;
A
#
# COMPACT_ATOMS: atom_id res chain seq x y z
N MET A 1 -9.14 7.78 -19.35
CA MET A 1 -7.79 7.52 -18.79
C MET A 1 -7.82 6.19 -18.06
N SER A 2 -6.93 5.29 -18.38
CA SER A 2 -6.97 3.93 -17.86
C SER A 2 -6.51 3.89 -16.42
N ILE A 3 -7.28 3.24 -15.52
CA ILE A 3 -6.92 2.90 -14.13
C ILE A 3 -5.62 2.08 -14.07
N ARG A 4 -5.13 1.60 -15.21
CA ARG A 4 -3.89 0.81 -15.37
C ARG A 4 -2.62 1.67 -15.55
N CYS A 5 -2.59 2.91 -15.07
CA CYS A 5 -1.35 3.69 -14.99
C CYS A 5 -0.35 2.98 -14.09
N LEU A 6 0.93 2.96 -14.46
CA LEU A 6 2.00 2.31 -13.70
C LEU A 6 2.01 2.73 -12.23
N ARG A 7 1.79 4.01 -11.94
CA ARG A 7 1.65 4.55 -10.59
C ARG A 7 0.60 3.80 -9.77
N ASN A 8 -0.60 3.62 -10.34
CA ASN A 8 -1.69 2.94 -9.63
C ASN A 8 -1.37 1.46 -9.38
N ILE A 9 -0.68 0.79 -10.31
CA ILE A 9 -0.25 -0.60 -10.14
C ILE A 9 0.71 -0.72 -8.94
N ILE A 10 1.70 0.17 -8.85
CA ILE A 10 2.66 0.18 -7.75
C ILE A 10 1.95 0.41 -6.41
N HIS A 11 1.10 1.43 -6.32
CA HIS A 11 0.33 1.71 -5.10
C HIS A 11 -0.58 0.55 -4.68
N TRP A 12 -1.27 -0.09 -5.61
CA TRP A 12 -2.12 -1.24 -5.31
C TRP A 12 -1.32 -2.42 -4.76
N ASN A 13 -0.15 -2.72 -5.34
CA ASN A 13 0.71 -3.77 -4.82
C ASN A 13 1.23 -3.43 -3.42
N LEU A 14 1.65 -2.18 -3.19
CA LEU A 14 2.08 -1.72 -1.87
C LEU A 14 0.97 -1.87 -0.82
N ILE A 15 -0.25 -1.44 -1.13
CA ILE A 15 -1.40 -1.59 -0.22
C ILE A 15 -1.71 -3.07 0.02
N THR A 16 -1.63 -3.90 -1.02
CA THR A 16 -1.84 -5.34 -0.90
C THR A 16 -0.84 -5.98 0.06
N THR A 17 0.44 -5.59 0.01
CA THR A 17 1.45 -6.11 0.95
C THR A 17 1.17 -5.71 2.39
N PHE A 18 0.69 -4.49 2.65
CA PHE A 18 0.25 -4.07 3.99
C PHE A 18 -0.92 -4.92 4.50
N ILE A 19 -1.93 -5.17 3.65
CA ILE A 19 -3.08 -5.99 4.01
C ILE A 19 -2.65 -7.41 4.34
N LEU A 20 -1.86 -8.05 3.47
CA LEU A 20 -1.39 -9.42 3.65
C LEU A 20 -0.51 -9.56 4.89
N ARG A 21 0.42 -8.62 5.13
CA ARG A 21 1.23 -8.58 6.34
C ARG A 21 0.35 -8.55 7.60
N ASN A 22 -0.65 -7.67 7.64
CA ASN A 22 -1.52 -7.53 8.80
C ASN A 22 -2.41 -8.77 9.01
N ILE A 23 -2.92 -9.40 7.93
CA ILE A 23 -3.68 -10.65 8.02
C ILE A 23 -2.83 -11.75 8.64
N VAL A 24 -1.59 -11.94 8.15
CA VAL A 24 -0.70 -12.98 8.69
C VAL A 24 -0.28 -12.65 10.13
N TRP A 25 -0.11 -11.37 10.46
CA TRP A 25 0.15 -10.97 11.85
C TRP A 25 -0.99 -11.38 12.79
N PHE A 26 -2.26 -11.17 12.39
CA PHE A 26 -3.41 -11.64 13.17
C PHE A 26 -3.44 -13.17 13.30
N LEU A 27 -3.10 -13.90 12.24
CA LEU A 27 -3.00 -15.36 12.31
C LEU A 27 -1.89 -15.79 13.28
N MET A 28 -0.76 -15.08 13.30
CA MET A 28 0.34 -15.34 14.21
C MET A 28 -0.05 -15.12 15.68
N GLN A 29 -0.89 -14.12 15.99
CA GLN A 29 -1.41 -13.87 17.34
C GLN A 29 -2.37 -14.97 17.83
N MET A 30 -2.93 -15.77 16.92
CA MET A 30 -3.77 -16.91 17.28
C MET A 30 -2.97 -18.18 17.63
N ILE A 31 -1.65 -18.17 17.44
CA ILE A 31 -0.77 -19.27 17.78
C ILE A 31 -0.49 -19.20 19.30
N ASN A 32 -0.92 -20.22 20.02
CA ASN A 32 -0.77 -20.31 21.48
C ASN A 32 0.70 -20.58 21.87
N GLU A 33 1.09 -20.18 23.08
CA GLU A 33 2.43 -20.43 23.63
C GLU A 33 2.82 -21.93 23.58
N GLU A 34 1.88 -22.82 23.85
CA GLU A 34 2.09 -24.27 23.78
C GLU A 34 2.54 -24.76 22.39
N ILE A 35 2.04 -24.12 21.30
CA ILE A 35 2.45 -24.42 19.93
C ILE A 35 3.87 -23.89 19.64
N HIS A 36 4.24 -22.77 20.24
CA HIS A 36 5.59 -22.22 20.14
C HIS A 36 6.64 -23.15 20.79
N GLU A 37 6.37 -23.64 21.99
CA GLU A 37 7.26 -24.55 22.72
C GLU A 37 7.45 -25.88 21.98
N ARG A 38 6.41 -26.41 21.36
CA ARG A 38 6.50 -27.67 20.58
C ARG A 38 7.26 -27.55 19.28
N ASN A 39 7.59 -26.33 18.84
CA ASN A 39 8.33 -26.06 17.61
C ASN A 39 7.71 -26.73 16.37
N GLU A 40 6.40 -26.69 16.25
CA GLU A 40 5.67 -27.34 15.16
C GLU A 40 5.97 -26.72 13.79
N PRO A 41 6.02 -27.51 12.70
CA PRO A 41 6.34 -27.01 11.36
C PRO A 41 5.33 -25.97 10.85
N TRP A 42 4.10 -26.06 11.33
CA TRP A 42 3.03 -25.10 11.01
C TRP A 42 3.33 -23.69 11.54
N CYS A 43 3.82 -23.57 12.75
CA CYS A 43 4.23 -22.34 13.36
C CYS A 43 5.37 -21.66 12.57
N ARG A 44 6.38 -22.43 12.18
CA ARG A 44 7.51 -21.93 11.35
C ARG A 44 7.05 -21.43 10.00
N LEU A 45 6.07 -22.12 9.39
CA LEU A 45 5.49 -21.69 8.10
C LEU A 45 4.83 -20.32 8.21
N VAL A 46 4.01 -20.11 9.25
CA VAL A 46 3.31 -18.82 9.45
C VAL A 46 4.32 -17.68 9.65
N ILE A 47 5.36 -17.90 10.47
CA ILE A 47 6.42 -16.91 10.71
C ILE A 47 7.21 -16.62 9.42
N THR A 48 7.51 -17.65 8.62
CA THR A 48 8.16 -17.49 7.33
C THR A 48 7.33 -16.63 6.37
N ILE A 49 6.03 -16.88 6.29
CA ILE A 49 5.10 -16.12 5.45
C ILE A 49 5.00 -14.67 5.96
N TYR A 50 4.96 -14.46 7.28
CA TYR A 50 4.96 -13.13 7.87
C TYR A 50 6.22 -12.34 7.47
N ASN A 51 7.41 -12.93 7.67
CA ASN A 51 8.67 -12.29 7.30
C ASN A 51 8.78 -12.03 5.80
N TYR A 52 8.26 -12.92 4.95
CA TYR A 52 8.19 -12.68 3.51
C TYR A 52 7.37 -11.43 3.19
N PHE A 53 6.19 -11.25 3.77
CA PHE A 53 5.39 -10.05 3.53
C PHE A 53 6.00 -8.79 4.16
N VAL A 54 6.71 -8.90 5.27
CA VAL A 54 7.48 -7.79 5.84
C VAL A 54 8.55 -7.32 4.86
N VAL A 55 9.41 -8.21 4.37
CA VAL A 55 10.47 -7.87 3.41
C VAL A 55 9.87 -7.34 2.11
N THR A 56 8.85 -8.01 1.58
CA THR A 56 8.13 -7.61 0.36
C THR A 56 7.56 -6.19 0.50
N ASN A 57 7.03 -5.83 1.67
CA ASN A 57 6.51 -4.49 1.92
C ASN A 57 7.62 -3.42 1.80
N PHE A 58 8.82 -3.67 2.34
CA PHE A 58 9.96 -2.75 2.19
C PHE A 58 10.42 -2.65 0.74
N PHE A 59 10.46 -3.75 0.01
CA PHE A 59 10.81 -3.73 -1.41
C PHE A 59 9.77 -2.98 -2.26
N TRP A 60 8.49 -3.05 -1.93
CA TRP A 60 7.47 -2.23 -2.59
C TRP A 60 7.57 -0.75 -2.24
N MET A 61 7.97 -0.39 -1.01
CA MET A 61 8.31 1.00 -0.67
C MET A 61 9.52 1.49 -1.49
N PHE A 62 10.51 0.64 -1.71
CA PHE A 62 11.67 0.94 -2.55
C PHE A 62 11.25 1.14 -4.02
N VAL A 63 10.42 0.26 -4.56
CA VAL A 63 9.86 0.39 -5.91
C VAL A 63 9.13 1.71 -6.08
N GLU A 64 8.33 2.11 -5.09
CA GLU A 64 7.65 3.40 -5.07
C GLU A 64 8.64 4.57 -5.07
N GLY A 65 9.68 4.50 -4.24
CA GLY A 65 10.77 5.48 -4.20
C GLY A 65 11.48 5.62 -5.55
N CYS A 66 11.84 4.50 -6.17
CA CYS A 66 12.44 4.46 -7.51
C CYS A 66 11.52 5.11 -8.55
N TYR A 67 10.23 4.77 -8.53
CA TYR A 67 9.26 5.31 -9.46
C TYR A 67 9.11 6.83 -9.28
N LEU A 68 8.92 7.31 -8.04
CA LEU A 68 8.76 8.73 -7.74
C LEU A 68 10.02 9.53 -8.09
N HIS A 69 11.20 9.03 -7.72
CA HIS A 69 12.47 9.66 -8.06
C HIS A 69 12.63 9.79 -9.57
N THR A 70 12.39 8.72 -10.33
CA THR A 70 12.50 8.75 -11.79
C THR A 70 11.44 9.66 -12.41
N ALA A 71 10.20 9.66 -11.92
CA ALA A 71 9.14 10.53 -12.43
C ALA A 71 9.43 12.03 -12.22
N ILE A 72 10.13 12.39 -11.13
CA ILE A 72 10.46 13.78 -10.81
C ILE A 72 11.73 14.26 -11.51
N VAL A 73 12.74 13.40 -11.60
CA VAL A 73 14.05 13.70 -12.21
C VAL A 73 13.99 13.60 -13.74
N MET A 74 13.34 12.55 -14.25
CA MET A 74 13.23 12.25 -15.68
C MET A 74 11.82 12.45 -16.19
N THR A 75 11.34 13.69 -16.22
CA THR A 75 9.97 14.06 -16.63
C THR A 75 9.53 13.51 -17.99
N TYR A 76 10.44 13.03 -18.81
CA TYR A 76 10.16 12.58 -20.20
C TYR A 76 10.19 11.05 -20.39
N SER A 77 10.68 10.25 -19.44
CA SER A 77 11.01 8.83 -19.67
C SER A 77 10.13 7.82 -18.92
N THR A 78 9.11 8.25 -18.22
CA THR A 78 8.26 7.34 -17.41
C THR A 78 7.48 6.33 -18.24
N ASP A 79 7.14 6.63 -19.48
CA ASP A 79 6.36 5.74 -20.36
C ASP A 79 7.15 4.52 -20.86
N LYS A 80 8.50 4.58 -20.83
CA LYS A 80 9.39 3.46 -21.22
C LYS A 80 9.65 2.47 -20.09
N MET A 81 9.22 2.76 -18.86
CA MET A 81 9.48 1.86 -17.73
C MET A 81 8.59 0.62 -17.80
N ARG A 82 9.23 -0.53 -17.95
CA ARG A 82 8.52 -1.82 -18.00
C ARG A 82 7.99 -2.20 -16.62
N LYS A 83 6.68 -2.23 -16.46
CA LYS A 83 5.96 -2.66 -15.24
C LYS A 83 6.47 -3.99 -14.67
N TRP A 84 6.90 -4.92 -15.51
CA TRP A 84 7.44 -6.20 -15.09
C TRP A 84 8.71 -6.11 -14.24
N LYS A 85 9.56 -5.10 -14.46
CA LYS A 85 10.76 -4.88 -13.64
C LYS A 85 10.38 -4.56 -12.20
N PHE A 86 9.39 -3.70 -12.02
CA PHE A 86 8.89 -3.33 -10.69
C PHE A 86 8.21 -4.48 -9.96
N LEU A 87 7.40 -5.27 -10.69
CA LEU A 87 6.77 -6.48 -10.14
C LEU A 87 7.83 -7.50 -9.71
N PHE A 88 8.86 -7.70 -10.53
CA PHE A 88 9.98 -8.60 -10.21
C PHE A 88 10.74 -8.13 -8.96
N ILE A 89 11.08 -6.85 -8.86
CA ILE A 89 11.77 -6.29 -7.71
C ILE A 89 10.92 -6.43 -6.44
N GLY A 90 9.62 -6.13 -6.53
CA GLY A 90 8.73 -6.13 -5.37
C GLY A 90 8.39 -7.53 -4.83
N TRP A 91 8.20 -8.52 -5.72
CA TRP A 91 7.75 -9.85 -5.32
C TRP A 91 8.85 -10.93 -5.38
N CYS A 92 9.74 -10.89 -6.38
CA CYS A 92 10.69 -11.98 -6.58
C CYS A 92 11.99 -11.81 -5.79
N ILE A 93 12.52 -10.58 -5.65
CA ILE A 93 13.77 -10.37 -4.89
C ILE A 93 13.64 -10.73 -3.40
N PRO A 94 12.51 -10.52 -2.71
CA PRO A 94 12.33 -10.99 -1.33
C PRO A 94 12.45 -12.52 -1.15
N CYS A 95 12.08 -13.31 -2.17
CA CYS A 95 12.09 -14.77 -2.07
C CYS A 95 13.46 -15.36 -1.69
N PRO A 96 14.57 -15.10 -2.41
CA PRO A 96 15.88 -15.65 -2.07
C PRO A 96 16.37 -15.18 -0.70
N ILE A 97 16.01 -13.97 -0.25
CA ILE A 97 16.36 -13.47 1.09
C ILE A 97 15.70 -14.33 2.16
N ILE A 98 14.41 -14.59 2.01
CA ILE A 98 13.65 -15.42 2.96
C ILE A 98 14.11 -16.88 2.91
N VAL A 99 14.41 -17.43 1.74
CA VAL A 99 14.96 -18.80 1.61
C VAL A 99 16.29 -18.91 2.35
N ALA A 100 17.19 -17.95 2.17
CA ALA A 100 18.47 -17.92 2.88
C ALA A 100 18.27 -17.81 4.39
N TRP A 101 17.33 -16.99 4.85
CA TRP A 101 16.99 -16.85 6.26
C TRP A 101 16.41 -18.14 6.84
N VAL A 102 15.47 -18.81 6.13
CA VAL A 102 14.90 -20.10 6.54
C VAL A 102 15.99 -21.18 6.69
N ILE A 103 16.88 -21.27 5.70
CA ILE A 103 18.00 -22.22 5.75
C ILE A 103 18.89 -21.92 6.96
N GLY A 104 19.24 -20.66 7.19
CA GLY A 104 20.02 -20.24 8.35
C GLY A 104 19.35 -20.61 9.67
N LYS A 105 18.05 -20.34 9.82
CA LYS A 105 17.28 -20.68 11.02
C LYS A 105 17.20 -22.20 11.25
N LEU A 106 16.98 -22.99 10.19
CA LEU A 106 16.92 -24.45 10.28
C LEU A 106 18.25 -25.08 10.76
N TYR A 107 19.39 -24.56 10.29
CA TYR A 107 20.69 -25.14 10.60
C TYR A 107 21.32 -24.64 11.91
N TYR A 108 21.07 -23.37 12.28
CA TYR A 108 21.80 -22.72 13.37
C TYR A 108 20.93 -22.31 14.56
N GLU A 109 19.63 -22.05 14.35
CA GLU A 109 18.75 -21.47 15.37
C GLU A 109 17.35 -22.11 15.33
N ASN A 110 17.29 -23.44 15.36
CA ASN A 110 16.05 -24.19 15.18
C ASN A 110 15.28 -24.41 16.49
N GLU A 111 14.96 -23.32 17.21
CA GLU A 111 14.29 -23.34 18.50
C GLU A 111 13.04 -22.46 18.50
N GLU A 112 12.09 -22.73 19.40
CA GLU A 112 10.93 -21.92 19.74
C GLU A 112 10.16 -21.35 18.53
N CYS A 113 9.92 -22.15 17.49
CA CYS A 113 9.24 -21.71 16.25
C CYS A 113 9.87 -20.47 15.59
N TRP A 114 11.12 -20.12 15.90
CA TRP A 114 11.80 -18.90 15.40
C TRP A 114 11.15 -17.59 15.85
N PHE A 115 10.27 -17.65 16.87
CA PHE A 115 9.56 -16.50 17.40
C PHE A 115 10.39 -15.84 18.52
N GLY A 116 10.25 -14.52 18.66
CA GLY A 116 10.91 -13.71 19.68
C GLY A 116 12.24 -13.10 19.24
N GLU A 117 12.43 -11.86 19.60
CA GLU A 117 13.69 -11.14 19.47
C GLU A 117 14.60 -11.51 20.64
N VAL A 118 15.30 -12.64 20.53
CA VAL A 118 16.42 -12.89 21.46
C VAL A 118 17.61 -12.08 20.96
N ALA A 119 18.04 -11.13 21.77
CA ALA A 119 19.21 -10.30 21.47
C ALA A 119 20.42 -11.21 21.14
N GLY A 120 20.93 -11.10 19.89
CA GLY A 120 22.08 -11.87 19.43
C GLY A 120 21.80 -12.96 18.39
N ARG A 121 20.58 -13.17 17.94
CA ARG A 121 20.27 -14.09 16.81
C ARG A 121 20.89 -13.58 15.51
N ARG A 122 21.99 -14.20 15.11
CA ARG A 122 22.78 -13.76 13.94
C ARG A 122 22.05 -13.92 12.62
N MET A 123 21.09 -14.87 12.53
CA MET A 123 20.39 -15.16 11.28
C MET A 123 19.40 -14.06 10.90
N ASP A 124 18.91 -13.28 11.84
CA ASP A 124 17.98 -12.18 11.56
C ASP A 124 18.64 -11.03 10.77
N TYR A 125 19.96 -10.90 10.83
CA TYR A 125 20.70 -9.95 9.99
C TYR A 125 20.58 -10.22 8.48
N ILE A 126 20.23 -11.45 8.07
CA ILE A 126 19.98 -11.81 6.67
C ILE A 126 18.76 -11.02 6.14
N ILE A 127 17.76 -10.81 6.98
CA ILE A 127 16.58 -9.96 6.64
C ILE A 127 16.89 -8.49 6.90
N GLN A 128 17.46 -8.16 8.05
CA GLN A 128 17.69 -6.78 8.46
C GLN A 128 18.65 -6.05 7.53
N GLY A 129 19.72 -6.70 7.05
CA GLY A 129 20.70 -6.10 6.14
C GLY A 129 20.09 -5.51 4.87
N PRO A 130 19.39 -6.31 4.04
CA PRO A 130 18.71 -5.81 2.86
C PRO A 130 17.64 -4.75 3.16
N VAL A 131 16.90 -4.88 4.26
CA VAL A 131 15.89 -3.90 4.68
C VAL A 131 16.54 -2.55 5.01
N ILE A 132 17.62 -2.54 5.79
CA ILE A 132 18.37 -1.32 6.11
C ILE A 132 18.91 -0.67 4.84
N LEU A 133 19.48 -1.45 3.93
CA LEU A 133 20.00 -0.96 2.65
C LEU A 133 18.88 -0.26 1.84
N VAL A 134 17.72 -0.90 1.73
CA VAL A 134 16.54 -0.34 1.05
C VAL A 134 16.08 0.96 1.71
N LEU A 135 16.03 1.02 3.04
CA LEU A 135 15.65 2.24 3.78
C LEU A 135 16.65 3.38 3.56
N LEU A 136 17.95 3.09 3.56
CA LEU A 136 18.99 4.10 3.27
C LEU A 136 18.85 4.67 1.86
N ILE A 137 18.60 3.81 0.85
CA ILE A 137 18.37 4.27 -0.52
C ILE A 137 17.10 5.12 -0.60
N ASN A 138 16.02 4.70 0.08
CA ASN A 138 14.78 5.48 0.14
C ASN A 138 14.99 6.85 0.81
N PHE A 139 15.84 6.94 1.81
CA PHE A 139 16.22 8.21 2.42
C PHE A 139 16.92 9.14 1.43
N ILE A 140 17.86 8.60 0.64
CA ILE A 140 18.52 9.36 -0.43
C ILE A 140 17.51 9.83 -1.48
N PHE A 141 16.57 8.98 -1.88
CA PHE A 141 15.50 9.35 -2.81
C PHE A 141 14.62 10.46 -2.24
N LEU A 142 14.21 10.36 -0.96
CA LEU A 142 13.44 11.40 -0.30
C LEU A 142 14.17 12.74 -0.33
N PHE A 143 15.45 12.75 0.05
CA PHE A 143 16.26 13.97 0.06
C PHE A 143 16.32 14.62 -1.33
N ASN A 144 16.59 13.81 -2.37
CA ASN A 144 16.65 14.30 -3.75
C ASN A 144 15.29 14.82 -4.23
N ILE A 145 14.20 14.09 -3.94
CA ILE A 145 12.83 14.50 -4.30
C ILE A 145 12.47 15.83 -3.65
N VAL A 146 12.74 15.97 -2.35
CA VAL A 146 12.47 17.21 -1.60
C VAL A 146 13.29 18.38 -2.17
N ARG A 147 14.58 18.17 -2.43
CA ARG A 147 15.45 19.18 -3.03
C ARG A 147 14.92 19.68 -4.36
N ILE A 148 14.56 18.76 -5.27
CA ILE A 148 14.03 19.11 -6.59
C ILE A 148 12.67 19.79 -6.48
N LEU A 149 11.80 19.31 -5.58
CA LEU A 149 10.50 19.90 -5.35
C LEU A 149 10.62 21.34 -4.85
N MET A 150 11.50 21.59 -3.88
CA MET A 150 11.76 22.95 -3.36
C MET A 150 12.31 23.87 -4.45
N THR A 151 13.23 23.39 -5.28
CA THR A 151 13.76 24.16 -6.41
C THR A 151 12.67 24.54 -7.42
N LYS A 152 11.82 23.58 -7.80
CA LYS A 152 10.70 23.82 -8.72
C LYS A 152 9.64 24.76 -8.14
N LEU A 153 9.35 24.65 -6.83
CA LEU A 153 8.40 25.53 -6.17
C LEU A 153 8.95 26.96 -6.06
N ARG A 154 10.24 27.13 -5.78
CA ARG A 154 10.89 28.43 -5.69
C ARG A 154 10.91 29.17 -7.04
N ALA A 155 10.96 28.45 -8.14
CA ALA A 155 10.89 29.01 -9.50
C ALA A 155 9.45 29.42 -9.92
N SER A 156 8.42 29.07 -9.14
CA SER A 156 7.04 29.41 -9.44
C SER A 156 6.67 30.80 -8.91
N THR A 157 5.82 31.53 -9.63
CA THR A 157 5.36 32.90 -9.28
C THR A 157 4.29 32.95 -8.17
N THR A 158 3.97 31.83 -7.56
CA THR A 158 2.96 31.72 -6.50
C THR A 158 3.50 32.24 -5.17
N SER A 159 2.63 32.76 -4.28
CA SER A 159 3.05 33.26 -2.97
C SER A 159 3.82 32.23 -2.14
N GLU A 160 4.86 32.66 -1.43
CA GLU A 160 5.76 31.78 -0.64
C GLU A 160 5.00 30.88 0.35
N THR A 161 3.94 31.39 0.98
CA THR A 161 3.12 30.64 1.94
C THR A 161 2.42 29.43 1.29
N ILE A 162 1.91 29.59 0.06
CA ILE A 162 1.25 28.51 -0.67
C ILE A 162 2.26 27.46 -1.11
N GLN A 163 3.46 27.89 -1.52
CA GLN A 163 4.57 27.00 -1.91
C GLN A 163 5.02 26.14 -0.72
N TYR A 164 5.23 26.77 0.44
CA TYR A 164 5.63 26.10 1.67
C TYR A 164 4.60 25.04 2.09
N ARG A 165 3.30 25.37 2.09
CA ARG A 165 2.23 24.42 2.41
C ARG A 165 2.20 23.22 1.47
N LYS A 166 2.42 23.41 0.17
CA LYS A 166 2.49 22.31 -0.82
C LYS A 166 3.69 21.40 -0.56
N ALA A 167 4.86 22.00 -0.26
CA ALA A 167 6.07 21.24 0.05
C ALA A 167 5.91 20.40 1.32
N VAL A 168 5.45 21.01 2.43
CA VAL A 168 5.21 20.30 3.70
C VAL A 168 4.21 19.14 3.51
N LYS A 169 3.11 19.39 2.81
CA LYS A 169 2.12 18.33 2.51
C LYS A 169 2.74 17.18 1.71
N ALA A 170 3.57 17.46 0.73
CA ALA A 170 4.25 16.44 -0.06
C ALA A 170 5.22 15.62 0.79
N ILE A 171 6.01 16.25 1.66
CA ILE A 171 6.94 15.60 2.57
C ILE A 171 6.19 14.69 3.56
N LEU A 172 5.12 15.18 4.19
CA LEU A 172 4.30 14.41 5.14
C LEU A 172 3.69 13.16 4.50
N VAL A 173 3.39 13.19 3.21
CA VAL A 173 2.89 12.01 2.47
C VAL A 173 4.02 11.05 2.12
N LEU A 174 5.19 11.58 1.74
CA LEU A 174 6.33 10.79 1.29
C LEU A 174 7.04 10.06 2.44
N LEU A 175 7.11 10.64 3.63
CA LEU A 175 7.76 10.05 4.80
C LEU A 175 7.24 8.64 5.12
N PRO A 176 5.93 8.43 5.36
CA PRO A 176 5.41 7.09 5.62
C PRO A 176 5.46 6.18 4.38
N LEU A 177 5.29 6.74 3.17
CA LEU A 177 5.30 5.98 1.94
C LEU A 177 6.65 5.30 1.67
N LEU A 178 7.75 6.00 1.95
CA LEU A 178 9.11 5.48 1.75
C LEU A 178 9.64 4.67 2.94
N GLY A 179 8.83 4.46 3.96
CA GLY A 179 9.20 3.68 5.12
C GLY A 179 10.24 4.34 6.03
N ILE A 180 10.47 5.64 5.89
CA ILE A 180 11.50 6.37 6.68
C ILE A 180 11.24 6.28 8.18
N THR A 181 9.98 6.15 8.60
CA THR A 181 9.59 5.96 10.00
C THR A 181 10.20 4.70 10.64
N TYR A 182 10.55 3.69 9.84
CA TYR A 182 11.22 2.48 10.32
C TYR A 182 12.68 2.70 10.72
N ILE A 183 13.33 3.78 10.29
CA ILE A 183 14.69 4.13 10.74
C ILE A 183 14.69 4.32 12.25
N LEU A 184 13.60 4.83 12.81
CA LEU A 184 13.44 5.00 14.25
C LEU A 184 13.50 3.67 15.01
N TYR A 185 13.14 2.55 14.36
CA TYR A 185 13.21 1.21 14.96
C TYR A 185 14.65 0.77 15.26
N PHE A 186 15.62 1.27 14.53
CA PHE A 186 17.03 0.93 14.70
C PHE A 186 17.76 1.87 15.68
N ILE A 187 17.07 2.85 16.24
CA ILE A 187 17.63 3.74 17.24
C ILE A 187 17.41 3.09 18.61
N ASP A 188 18.51 2.81 19.32
CA ASP A 188 18.45 2.31 20.70
C ASP A 188 17.96 3.45 21.61
N PRO A 189 16.81 3.32 22.28
CA PRO A 189 16.23 4.36 23.13
C PRO A 189 16.97 4.56 24.45
N GLY A 190 18.06 3.82 24.68
CA GLY A 190 18.82 3.88 25.93
C GLY A 190 18.32 2.88 26.98
N LYS A 191 18.97 2.89 28.16
CA LYS A 191 18.75 1.91 29.24
C LYS A 191 17.59 2.24 30.18
N ASP A 192 16.89 3.35 29.96
CA ASP A 192 15.78 3.76 30.83
C ASP A 192 14.50 3.03 30.43
N ASP A 193 13.95 2.22 31.33
CA ASP A 193 12.76 1.39 31.10
C ASP A 193 11.56 2.19 30.56
N ILE A 194 11.34 3.41 31.06
CA ILE A 194 10.23 4.27 30.64
C ILE A 194 10.44 4.75 29.19
N SER A 195 11.65 5.17 28.84
CA SER A 195 12.00 5.62 27.48
C SER A 195 11.86 4.48 26.48
N TYR A 196 12.24 3.27 26.86
CA TYR A 196 12.10 2.05 26.04
C TYR A 196 10.63 1.74 25.76
N VAL A 197 9.78 1.74 26.79
CA VAL A 197 8.35 1.45 26.66
C VAL A 197 7.67 2.50 25.78
N VAL A 198 7.91 3.79 26.02
CA VAL A 198 7.37 4.89 25.21
C VAL A 198 7.80 4.75 23.75
N PHE A 199 9.07 4.41 23.52
CA PHE A 199 9.62 4.22 22.17
C PHE A 199 8.94 3.07 21.42
N ILE A 200 8.70 1.92 22.08
CA ILE A 200 7.98 0.78 21.48
C ILE A 200 6.56 1.18 21.10
N TYR A 201 5.81 1.82 22.01
CA TYR A 201 4.44 2.24 21.72
C TYR A 201 4.39 3.27 20.58
N PHE A 202 5.32 4.23 20.57
CA PHE A 202 5.40 5.23 19.51
C PHE A 202 5.70 4.60 18.14
N ASN A 203 6.67 3.69 18.07
CA ASN A 203 6.99 2.95 16.85
C ASN A 203 5.83 2.08 16.38
N SER A 204 5.18 1.35 17.27
CA SER A 204 4.02 0.53 16.97
C SER A 204 2.86 1.37 16.42
N PHE A 205 2.63 2.54 17.01
CA PHE A 205 1.66 3.51 16.53
C PHE A 205 2.00 3.98 15.11
N LEU A 206 3.22 4.43 14.86
CA LEU A 206 3.66 4.89 13.53
C LEU A 206 3.53 3.79 12.48
N GLN A 207 3.95 2.57 12.80
CA GLN A 207 3.85 1.42 11.89
C GLN A 207 2.41 1.04 11.58
N SER A 208 1.54 1.02 12.59
CA SER A 208 0.11 0.68 12.42
C SER A 208 -0.61 1.70 11.56
N PHE A 209 -0.32 2.99 11.76
CA PHE A 209 -0.94 4.06 11.00
C PHE A 209 -0.33 4.27 9.61
N GLN A 210 0.87 3.76 9.35
CA GLN A 210 1.53 3.90 8.05
C GLN A 210 0.65 3.38 6.90
N GLY A 211 0.13 2.17 7.01
CA GLY A 211 -0.77 1.59 5.99
C GLY A 211 -2.05 2.40 5.83
N PHE A 212 -2.62 2.89 6.93
CA PHE A 212 -3.78 3.77 6.92
C PHE A 212 -3.49 5.08 6.18
N PHE A 213 -2.43 5.80 6.53
CA PHE A 213 -2.07 7.06 5.87
C PHE A 213 -1.77 6.85 4.39
N VAL A 214 -1.02 5.82 4.02
CA VAL A 214 -0.77 5.47 2.61
C VAL A 214 -2.09 5.25 1.87
N SER A 215 -3.01 4.47 2.43
CA SER A 215 -4.31 4.21 1.82
C SER A 215 -5.17 5.47 1.68
N VAL A 216 -5.21 6.31 2.72
CA VAL A 216 -5.98 7.56 2.70
C VAL A 216 -5.44 8.52 1.64
N PHE A 217 -4.13 8.74 1.62
CA PHE A 217 -3.54 9.71 0.67
C PHE A 217 -3.62 9.25 -0.78
N TYR A 218 -3.44 7.96 -1.04
CA TYR A 218 -3.39 7.43 -2.40
C TYR A 218 -4.72 6.93 -2.94
N CYS A 219 -5.64 6.46 -2.11
CA CYS A 219 -6.96 6.03 -2.54
C CYS A 219 -8.01 7.13 -2.36
N PHE A 220 -8.17 7.68 -1.17
CA PHE A 220 -9.28 8.60 -0.88
C PHE A 220 -9.03 10.03 -1.32
N LEU A 221 -7.79 10.52 -1.23
CA LEU A 221 -7.45 11.88 -1.64
C LEU A 221 -7.00 11.99 -3.10
N ASN A 222 -6.81 10.87 -3.79
CA ASN A 222 -6.48 10.88 -5.22
C ASN A 222 -7.72 11.24 -6.04
N GLY A 223 -7.68 12.39 -6.72
CA GLY A 223 -8.78 12.91 -7.56
C GLY A 223 -9.19 11.94 -8.67
N GLU A 224 -8.25 11.21 -9.27
CA GLU A 224 -8.53 10.26 -10.35
C GLU A 224 -9.31 9.03 -9.84
N ILE A 225 -8.91 8.47 -8.69
CA ILE A 225 -9.59 7.34 -8.07
C ILE A 225 -10.98 7.77 -7.60
N ARG A 226 -11.09 8.95 -7.00
CA ARG A 226 -12.36 9.50 -6.54
C ARG A 226 -13.32 9.75 -7.70
N MET A 227 -12.85 10.27 -8.84
CA MET A 227 -13.66 10.44 -10.05
C MET A 227 -14.08 9.08 -10.64
N ALA A 228 -13.18 8.09 -10.68
CA ALA A 228 -13.48 6.75 -11.16
C ALA A 228 -14.51 6.04 -10.26
N ALA A 229 -14.37 6.16 -8.95
CA ALA A 229 -15.31 5.63 -7.97
C ALA A 229 -16.69 6.28 -8.11
N ARG A 230 -16.74 7.62 -8.22
CA ARG A 230 -18.00 8.36 -8.44
C ARG A 230 -18.68 7.92 -9.74
N LYS A 231 -17.92 7.79 -10.84
CA LYS A 231 -18.46 7.33 -12.12
C LYS A 231 -18.99 5.89 -12.04
N ARG A 232 -18.34 5.02 -11.29
CA ARG A 232 -18.80 3.63 -11.07
C ARG A 232 -20.03 3.59 -10.19
N TRP A 233 -20.11 4.45 -9.16
CA TRP A 233 -21.26 4.61 -8.29
C TRP A 233 -22.49 5.09 -9.07
N HIS A 234 -22.36 6.13 -9.90
CA HIS A 234 -23.46 6.60 -10.74
C HIS A 234 -23.95 5.52 -11.69
N ARG A 235 -23.06 4.79 -12.37
CA ARG A 235 -23.47 3.65 -13.21
C ARG A 235 -24.22 2.58 -12.44
N TRP A 236 -23.79 2.28 -11.22
CA TRP A 236 -24.49 1.33 -10.35
C TRP A 236 -25.87 1.83 -9.95
N GLN A 237 -25.98 3.10 -9.57
CA GLN A 237 -27.29 3.75 -9.29
C GLN A 237 -28.21 3.73 -10.52
N ASP A 238 -27.70 4.10 -11.69
CA ASP A 238 -28.47 4.10 -12.93
C ASP A 238 -28.99 2.69 -13.25
N ASN A 239 -28.13 1.68 -13.16
CA ASN A 239 -28.52 0.29 -13.37
C ASN A 239 -29.54 -0.20 -12.34
N HIS A 240 -29.40 0.21 -11.09
CA HIS A 240 -30.36 -0.14 -10.04
C HIS A 240 -31.70 0.54 -10.26
N THR A 241 -31.69 1.82 -10.62
CA THR A 241 -32.92 2.60 -10.91
C THR A 241 -33.62 2.05 -12.14
N LEU A 242 -32.87 1.67 -13.19
CA LEU A 242 -33.45 1.03 -14.38
C LEU A 242 -34.09 -0.32 -14.06
N ARG A 243 -33.41 -1.16 -13.25
CA ARG A 243 -33.99 -2.46 -12.80
C ARG A 243 -35.27 -2.26 -12.01
N VAL A 244 -35.33 -1.29 -11.11
CA VAL A 244 -36.53 -0.96 -10.34
C VAL A 244 -37.65 -0.46 -11.26
N ARG A 245 -37.35 0.39 -12.24
CA ARG A 245 -38.34 0.88 -13.22
C ARG A 245 -38.88 -0.25 -14.11
N VAL A 246 -38.00 -1.14 -14.60
CA VAL A 246 -38.41 -2.30 -15.40
C VAL A 246 -39.26 -3.28 -14.58
N ALA A 247 -38.86 -3.56 -13.34
CA ALA A 247 -39.65 -4.41 -12.46
C ALA A 247 -41.04 -3.82 -12.15
N ARG A 248 -41.12 -2.49 -11.96
CA ARG A 248 -42.37 -1.78 -11.76
C ARG A 248 -43.25 -1.78 -13.02
N ALA A 249 -42.65 -1.62 -14.20
CA ALA A 249 -43.36 -1.72 -15.47
C ALA A 249 -43.91 -3.11 -15.75
N MET A 250 -43.19 -4.17 -15.32
CA MET A 250 -43.66 -5.57 -15.43
C MET A 250 -44.71 -5.95 -14.38
N SER A 251 -44.80 -5.23 -13.27
CA SER A 251 -45.77 -5.47 -12.18
C SER A 251 -47.07 -4.69 -12.36
N ILE A 252 -47.22 -3.85 -13.38
CA ILE A 252 -48.48 -3.20 -13.73
C ILE A 252 -49.34 -4.25 -14.46
N PRO A 253 -50.49 -4.69 -13.88
CA PRO A 253 -51.37 -5.62 -14.57
C PRO A 253 -51.88 -4.93 -15.85
N THR A 254 -51.60 -5.52 -16.97
CA THR A 254 -52.15 -5.12 -18.25
C THR A 254 -53.66 -5.35 -18.22
N SER A 255 -54.40 -4.36 -17.72
CA SER A 255 -55.83 -4.28 -17.98
C SER A 255 -56.03 -4.13 -19.46
N PRO A 256 -56.82 -4.91 -20.15
CA PRO A 256 -57.08 -4.76 -21.59
C PRO A 256 -58.00 -3.54 -21.75
N THR A 257 -57.45 -2.36 -21.76
CA THR A 257 -58.20 -1.11 -22.06
C THR A 257 -58.15 -0.89 -23.54
N ARG A 258 -59.24 -1.27 -24.18
CA ARG A 258 -59.87 -0.71 -25.36
C ARG A 258 -59.01 0.33 -26.11
N ILE A 259 -58.45 -0.10 -27.22
CA ILE A 259 -57.93 0.76 -28.27
C ILE A 259 -59.12 1.43 -28.93
N SER A 260 -59.45 2.67 -28.61
CA SER A 260 -60.38 3.48 -29.37
C SER A 260 -59.65 3.97 -30.61
N PHE A 261 -59.97 3.44 -31.73
CA PHE A 261 -59.63 3.97 -33.06
C PHE A 261 -60.34 5.32 -33.23
N GLN A 262 -59.62 6.42 -33.05
CA GLN A 262 -60.09 7.70 -33.57
C GLN A 262 -59.78 7.76 -35.06
N SER A 263 -60.87 7.64 -35.83
CA SER A 263 -60.92 7.87 -37.25
C SER A 263 -60.43 9.30 -37.57
N ILE A 264 -59.33 9.42 -38.27
CA ILE A 264 -58.92 10.66 -38.90
C ILE A 264 -59.82 10.89 -40.11
N LYS A 265 -60.76 11.79 -39.95
CA LYS A 265 -61.52 12.38 -41.08
C LYS A 265 -60.55 13.24 -41.93
N GLN A 266 -60.24 12.71 -43.10
CA GLN A 266 -59.74 13.56 -44.20
C GLN A 266 -60.85 14.54 -44.62
N THR A 267 -60.62 15.83 -44.47
CA THR A 267 -61.30 16.89 -45.21
C THR A 267 -60.31 17.37 -46.23
N GLY A 268 -60.57 16.94 -47.46
CA GLY A 268 -60.02 17.67 -48.62
C GLY A 268 -60.73 19.02 -48.79
N ILE A 269 -59.96 20.03 -49.17
CA ILE A 269 -60.12 20.95 -50.30
C ILE A 269 -58.75 21.58 -50.49
#